data_5dd024241f4c11af39af0c91687a0115
#
_entry.id   5dd024241f4c11af39af0c91687a0115
#
_cell.length_a   1.000
_cell.length_b   1.000
_cell.length_c   1.000
_cell.angle_alpha   90.00
_cell.angle_beta   90.00
_cell.angle_gamma   90.00
#
_symmetry.space_group_name_H-M   'P 1'
#
loop_
_entity.id
_entity.type
_entity.pdbx_description
1 polymer ?
#
loop_
_entity_poly.entity_id
_entity_poly.type
_entity_poly.pdbx_seq_one_letter_code
_entity_poly.pdbx_strand_id
1 'polypeptide(L)'
;MHGLTKKPNYAPGFPEQMRADLKAVSEPGQHPYAIVIPVRKSAEWWGLDQEKRAEMMQEHTAATLPYLQSVKRKLYHSSGLDDLDFITYFETSKLEDFHSLVLSLEKVQEFRYTRRFGSPTILGTMKSLDEVVELLAQ
;
A
#
# COMPACT_ATOMS: atom_id res chain seq x y z
N MET A 1 -14.15 4.63 -4.41
CA MET A 1 -12.97 3.84 -4.83
C MET A 1 -13.38 2.38 -4.97
N HIS A 2 -13.04 1.76 -6.10
CA HIS A 2 -13.33 0.36 -6.39
C HIS A 2 -12.06 -0.40 -6.72
N GLY A 3 -11.84 -1.57 -6.15
CA GLY A 3 -10.65 -2.36 -6.38
C GLY A 3 -10.86 -3.85 -6.15
N LEU A 4 -10.03 -4.67 -6.80
CA LEU A 4 -10.01 -6.10 -6.69
C LEU A 4 -8.73 -6.57 -6.00
N THR A 5 -8.84 -7.64 -5.21
CA THR A 5 -7.67 -8.35 -4.71
C THR A 5 -7.20 -9.36 -5.75
N LYS A 6 -5.90 -9.42 -5.98
CA LYS A 6 -5.25 -10.45 -6.79
C LYS A 6 -4.29 -11.25 -5.93
N LYS A 7 -4.05 -12.49 -6.33
CA LYS A 7 -2.94 -13.25 -5.73
C LYS A 7 -1.64 -12.48 -6.00
N PRO A 8 -0.78 -12.28 -4.99
CA PRO A 8 0.50 -11.62 -5.20
C PRO A 8 1.32 -12.40 -6.23
N ASN A 9 1.74 -11.71 -7.28
CA ASN A 9 2.65 -12.26 -8.29
C ASN A 9 4.05 -11.73 -8.00
N TYR A 10 4.76 -12.43 -7.11
CA TYR A 10 6.13 -12.05 -6.76
C TYR A 10 7.09 -12.49 -7.86
N ALA A 11 8.11 -11.68 -8.09
CA ALA A 11 9.19 -12.02 -9.01
C ALA A 11 9.84 -13.37 -8.61
N PRO A 12 10.30 -14.17 -9.57
CA PRO A 12 11.08 -15.37 -9.30
C PRO A 12 12.27 -15.07 -8.37
N GLY A 13 12.50 -15.91 -7.35
CA GLY A 13 13.61 -15.73 -6.40
C GLY A 13 13.26 -14.92 -5.15
N PHE A 14 12.01 -14.47 -4.99
CA PHE A 14 11.58 -13.81 -3.75
C PHE A 14 11.66 -14.80 -2.58
N PRO A 15 12.38 -14.51 -1.47
CA PRO A 15 12.50 -15.41 -0.33
C PRO A 15 11.13 -15.80 0.24
N GLU A 16 10.95 -17.08 0.55
CA GLU A 16 9.66 -17.61 1.04
C GLU A 16 9.24 -16.97 2.36
N GLN A 17 10.20 -16.72 3.26
CA GLN A 17 9.96 -16.00 4.51
C GLN A 17 9.40 -14.59 4.26
N MET A 18 9.97 -13.88 3.31
CA MET A 18 9.51 -12.55 2.93
C MET A 18 8.09 -12.58 2.33
N ARG A 19 7.75 -13.64 1.59
CA ARG A 19 6.37 -13.85 1.10
C ARG A 19 5.40 -14.09 2.25
N ALA A 20 5.82 -14.84 3.27
CA ALA A 20 5.02 -15.07 4.47
C ALA A 20 4.78 -13.77 5.24
N ASP A 21 5.83 -12.97 5.44
CA ASP A 21 5.76 -11.68 6.12
C ASP A 21 4.85 -10.68 5.38
N LEU A 22 4.93 -10.65 4.05
CA LEU A 22 4.06 -9.82 3.21
C LEU A 22 2.59 -10.27 3.22
N LYS A 23 2.33 -11.54 3.49
CA LYS A 23 0.98 -12.10 3.59
C LYS A 23 0.39 -11.98 5.00
N ALA A 24 1.20 -11.69 6.00
CA ALA A 24 0.73 -11.54 7.37
C ALA A 24 -0.35 -10.45 7.42
N VAL A 25 -1.57 -10.86 7.70
CA VAL A 25 -2.70 -9.95 7.86
C VAL A 25 -2.65 -9.41 9.28
N SER A 26 -2.79 -8.10 9.44
CA SER A 26 -2.97 -7.50 10.77
C SER A 26 -4.25 -8.01 11.40
N GLU A 27 -4.17 -8.39 12.66
CA GLU A 27 -5.37 -8.66 13.46
C GLU A 27 -6.19 -7.37 13.59
N PRO A 28 -7.53 -7.42 13.40
CA PRO A 28 -8.37 -6.26 13.58
C PRO A 28 -8.21 -5.63 14.98
N GLY A 29 -8.08 -4.32 15.03
CA GLY A 29 -7.99 -3.57 16.29
C GLY A 29 -6.60 -3.47 16.90
N GLN A 30 -5.57 -4.04 16.30
CA GLN A 30 -4.19 -3.91 16.78
C GLN A 30 -3.50 -2.61 16.36
N HIS A 31 -4.00 -1.94 15.31
CA HIS A 31 -3.41 -0.73 14.75
C HIS A 31 -4.42 0.41 14.77
N PRO A 32 -4.12 1.51 15.49
CA PRO A 32 -5.09 2.61 15.66
C PRO A 32 -5.28 3.47 14.42
N TYR A 33 -4.36 3.42 13.46
CA TYR A 33 -4.43 4.26 12.26
C TYR A 33 -4.62 3.43 11.00
N ALA A 34 -5.49 3.90 10.12
CA ALA A 34 -5.67 3.38 8.77
C ALA A 34 -5.42 4.48 7.75
N ILE A 35 -4.64 4.20 6.73
CA ILE A 35 -4.32 5.15 5.66
C ILE A 35 -4.71 4.55 4.31
N VAL A 36 -5.42 5.31 3.50
CA VAL A 36 -5.79 4.93 2.13
C VAL A 36 -5.16 5.92 1.15
N ILE A 37 -4.38 5.39 0.21
CA ILE A 37 -3.71 6.19 -0.82
C ILE A 37 -4.15 5.69 -2.18
N PRO A 38 -4.89 6.49 -2.98
CA PRO A 38 -5.15 6.20 -4.38
C PRO A 38 -3.89 6.42 -5.21
N VAL A 39 -3.63 5.51 -6.15
CA VAL A 39 -2.45 5.56 -7.01
C VAL A 39 -2.84 5.44 -8.47
N ARG A 40 -2.26 6.29 -9.31
CA ARG A 40 -2.34 6.20 -10.75
C ARG A 40 -0.94 6.23 -11.37
N LYS A 41 -0.67 5.29 -12.25
CA LYS A 41 0.56 5.21 -13.02
C LYS A 41 0.47 6.02 -14.31
N SER A 42 1.62 6.35 -14.86
CA SER A 42 1.72 6.97 -16.18
C SER A 42 1.53 5.92 -17.29
N ALA A 43 1.25 6.40 -18.51
CA ALA A 43 1.18 5.53 -19.69
C ALA A 43 2.52 4.82 -19.95
N GLU A 44 3.62 5.50 -19.68
CA GLU A 44 4.99 4.96 -19.83
C GLU A 44 5.21 3.74 -18.96
N TRP A 45 4.66 3.71 -17.74
CA TRP A 45 4.73 2.54 -16.87
C TRP A 45 4.13 1.29 -17.53
N TRP A 46 2.96 1.45 -18.11
CA TRP A 46 2.26 0.36 -18.78
C TRP A 46 2.93 -0.07 -20.09
N GLY A 47 3.67 0.84 -20.72
CA GLY A 47 4.48 0.56 -21.91
C GLY A 47 5.83 -0.12 -21.65
N LEU A 48 6.27 -0.19 -20.39
CA LEU A 48 7.50 -0.89 -20.03
C LEU A 48 7.37 -2.40 -20.19
N ASP A 49 8.49 -3.06 -20.52
CA ASP A 49 8.59 -4.51 -20.48
C ASP A 49 8.27 -5.05 -19.08
N GLN A 50 7.70 -6.25 -19.05
CA GLN A 50 7.40 -6.91 -17.78
C GLN A 50 8.65 -7.11 -16.92
N GLU A 51 9.77 -7.43 -17.54
CA GLU A 51 11.06 -7.63 -16.87
C GLU A 51 11.55 -6.33 -16.21
N LYS A 52 11.47 -5.21 -16.93
CA LYS A 52 11.82 -3.88 -16.41
C LYS A 52 10.93 -3.46 -15.22
N ARG A 53 9.63 -3.70 -15.33
CA ARG A 53 8.71 -3.44 -14.22
C ARG A 53 9.02 -4.30 -13.00
N ALA A 54 9.33 -5.59 -13.22
CA ALA A 54 9.70 -6.51 -12.14
C ALA A 54 10.96 -6.05 -11.40
N GLU A 55 11.98 -5.59 -12.12
CA GLU A 55 13.21 -5.04 -11.56
C GLU A 55 12.93 -3.83 -10.66
N MET A 56 12.15 -2.86 -11.15
CA MET A 56 11.75 -1.68 -10.38
C MET A 56 10.91 -2.05 -9.16
N MET A 57 10.05 -3.06 -9.27
CA MET A 57 9.26 -3.54 -8.14
C MET A 57 10.09 -4.28 -7.09
N GLN A 58 11.23 -4.88 -7.46
CA GLN A 58 12.19 -5.39 -6.49
C GLN A 58 12.83 -4.27 -5.68
N GLU A 59 13.25 -3.18 -6.33
CA GLU A 59 13.76 -1.98 -5.64
C GLU A 59 12.70 -1.39 -4.71
N HIS A 60 11.47 -1.22 -5.19
CA HIS A 60 10.33 -0.78 -4.39
C HIS A 60 10.13 -1.65 -3.15
N THR A 61 10.12 -2.96 -3.32
CA THR A 61 9.94 -3.90 -2.21
C THR A 61 11.08 -3.80 -1.21
N ALA A 62 12.32 -3.74 -1.68
CA ALA A 62 13.49 -3.59 -0.82
C ALA A 62 13.41 -2.33 0.06
N ALA A 63 12.96 -1.21 -0.49
CA ALA A 63 12.76 0.04 0.25
C ALA A 63 11.70 -0.08 1.37
N THR A 64 10.77 -1.02 1.25
CA THR A 64 9.69 -1.21 2.22
C THR A 64 10.03 -2.21 3.35
N LEU A 65 11.09 -3.03 3.19
CA LEU A 65 11.44 -4.09 4.14
C LEU A 65 11.63 -3.61 5.58
N PRO A 66 12.29 -2.47 5.85
CA PRO A 66 12.47 -1.99 7.22
C PRO A 66 11.17 -1.74 7.99
N TYR A 67 10.05 -1.57 7.26
CA TYR A 67 8.75 -1.18 7.82
C TYR A 67 7.72 -2.31 7.83
N LEU A 68 8.08 -3.54 7.43
CA LEU A 68 7.13 -4.66 7.32
C LEU A 68 6.44 -5.01 8.64
N GLN A 69 7.13 -4.87 9.76
CA GLN A 69 6.60 -5.21 11.09
C GLN A 69 5.70 -4.12 11.66
N SER A 70 6.00 -2.85 11.38
CA SER A 70 5.30 -1.71 11.96
C SER A 70 4.20 -1.13 11.06
N VAL A 71 4.26 -1.37 9.75
CA VAL A 71 3.28 -0.87 8.78
C VAL A 71 2.72 -2.04 7.97
N LYS A 72 1.49 -2.43 8.26
CA LYS A 72 0.76 -3.43 7.49
C LYS A 72 0.16 -2.80 6.26
N ARG A 73 0.08 -3.56 5.16
CA ARG A 73 -0.37 -3.02 3.88
C ARG A 73 -1.15 -4.04 3.06
N LYS A 74 -2.04 -3.53 2.25
CA LYS A 74 -2.78 -4.27 1.24
C LYS A 74 -2.92 -3.43 -0.02
N LEU A 75 -2.78 -4.07 -1.16
CA LEU A 75 -2.96 -3.46 -2.48
C LEU A 75 -4.22 -3.98 -3.13
N TYR A 76 -5.02 -3.07 -3.67
CA TYR A 76 -6.19 -3.38 -4.49
C TYR A 76 -5.94 -2.88 -5.91
N HIS A 77 -6.34 -3.68 -6.90
CA HIS A 77 -6.25 -3.33 -8.32
C HIS A 77 -7.53 -2.67 -8.77
N SER A 78 -7.44 -1.49 -9.36
CA SER A 78 -8.59 -0.63 -9.70
C SER A 78 -8.68 -0.27 -11.18
N SER A 79 -7.67 -0.58 -11.99
CA SER A 79 -7.67 -0.24 -13.43
C SER A 79 -8.92 -0.77 -14.12
N GLY A 80 -9.64 0.11 -14.79
CA GLY A 80 -10.91 -0.19 -15.45
C GLY A 80 -12.15 -0.22 -14.55
N LEU A 81 -11.97 -0.16 -13.23
CA LEU A 81 -13.05 -0.12 -12.25
C LEU A 81 -13.21 1.27 -11.63
N ASP A 82 -12.18 2.08 -11.71
CA ASP A 82 -12.11 3.44 -11.17
C ASP A 82 -11.11 4.24 -12.02
N ASP A 83 -11.02 5.54 -11.78
CA ASP A 83 -10.00 6.43 -12.38
C ASP A 83 -8.59 6.23 -11.81
N LEU A 84 -8.39 5.13 -11.12
CA LEU A 84 -7.16 4.73 -10.44
C LEU A 84 -6.62 3.44 -11.03
N ASP A 85 -5.32 3.20 -10.83
CA ASP A 85 -4.73 1.89 -11.12
C ASP A 85 -4.68 1.02 -9.87
N PHE A 86 -4.41 1.63 -8.71
CA PHE A 86 -4.33 0.94 -7.44
C PHE A 86 -4.94 1.77 -6.32
N ILE A 87 -5.41 1.06 -5.30
CA ILE A 87 -5.71 1.60 -3.99
C ILE A 87 -4.81 0.90 -2.99
N THR A 88 -3.96 1.65 -2.30
CA THR A 88 -3.11 1.11 -1.24
C THR A 88 -3.73 1.41 0.11
N TYR A 89 -3.79 0.39 0.95
CA TYR A 89 -4.32 0.44 2.30
C TYR A 89 -3.21 0.10 3.28
N PHE A 90 -3.06 0.90 4.31
CA PHE A 90 -2.08 0.70 5.36
C PHE A 90 -2.73 0.75 6.73
N GLU A 91 -2.18 -0.02 7.67
CA GLU A 91 -2.48 0.08 9.09
C GLU A 91 -1.17 0.19 9.87
N THR A 92 -1.16 1.04 10.87
CA THR A 92 0.00 1.21 11.74
C THR A 92 -0.38 1.78 13.12
N SER A 93 0.44 1.50 14.10
CA SER A 93 0.45 2.21 15.39
C SER A 93 1.52 3.31 15.45
N LYS A 94 2.37 3.40 14.41
CA LYS A 94 3.53 4.30 14.35
C LYS A 94 3.49 5.12 13.07
N LEU A 95 2.90 6.32 13.15
CA LEU A 95 2.80 7.22 12.00
C LEU A 95 4.18 7.67 11.48
N GLU A 96 5.19 7.74 12.36
CA GLU A 96 6.57 8.06 11.97
C GLU A 96 7.16 7.00 11.03
N ASP A 97 6.89 5.73 11.30
CA ASP A 97 7.34 4.63 10.43
C ASP A 97 6.64 4.69 9.07
N PHE A 98 5.34 4.98 9.07
CA PHE A 98 4.59 5.18 7.84
C PHE A 98 5.12 6.37 7.03
N HIS A 99 5.39 7.50 7.67
CA HIS A 99 6.00 8.67 7.03
C HIS A 99 7.36 8.32 6.41
N SER A 100 8.21 7.63 7.17
CA SER A 100 9.53 7.20 6.69
C SER A 100 9.44 6.20 5.54
N LEU A 101 8.46 5.30 5.57
CA LEU A 101 8.14 4.40 4.45
C LEU A 101 7.81 5.19 3.18
N VAL A 102 6.93 6.18 3.26
CA VAL A 102 6.55 7.01 2.11
C VAL A 102 7.75 7.74 1.54
N LEU A 103 8.59 8.36 2.39
CA LEU A 103 9.81 9.02 1.94
C LEU A 103 10.80 8.06 1.27
N SER A 104 10.85 6.80 1.70
CA SER A 104 11.67 5.78 1.05
C SER A 104 11.13 5.39 -0.32
N LEU A 105 9.80 5.31 -0.47
CA LEU A 105 9.15 5.01 -1.74
C LEU A 105 9.28 6.14 -2.76
N GLU A 106 9.34 7.39 -2.34
CA GLU A 106 9.54 8.54 -3.25
C GLU A 106 10.92 8.54 -3.92
N LYS A 107 11.88 7.78 -3.40
CA LYS A 107 13.25 7.71 -3.92
C LYS A 107 13.47 6.61 -4.96
N VAL A 108 12.59 5.59 -5.02
CA VAL A 108 12.76 4.48 -5.95
C VAL A 108 12.38 4.85 -7.38
N GLN A 109 12.96 4.15 -8.37
CA GLN A 109 12.76 4.45 -9.77
C GLN A 109 11.30 4.33 -10.21
N GLU A 110 10.58 3.35 -9.68
CA GLU A 110 9.17 3.10 -9.98
C GLU A 110 8.29 4.32 -9.66
N PHE A 111 8.62 5.10 -8.64
CA PHE A 111 7.85 6.29 -8.25
C PHE A 111 7.80 7.36 -9.34
N ARG A 112 8.82 7.46 -10.18
CA ARG A 112 8.86 8.40 -11.32
C ARG A 112 7.75 8.16 -12.35
N TYR A 113 7.20 6.95 -12.38
CA TYR A 113 6.08 6.58 -13.25
C TYR A 113 4.72 6.75 -12.57
N THR A 114 4.68 7.36 -11.40
CA THR A 114 3.45 7.60 -10.64
C THR A 114 2.94 9.02 -10.93
N ARG A 115 1.78 9.12 -11.56
CA ARG A 115 1.11 10.41 -11.86
C ARG A 115 0.33 10.94 -10.67
N ARG A 116 -0.22 10.04 -9.85
CA ARG A 116 -1.00 10.38 -8.68
C ARG A 116 -0.63 9.43 -7.54
N PHE A 117 -0.28 10.01 -6.41
CA PHE A 117 -0.07 9.31 -5.15
C PHE A 117 -0.77 10.13 -4.05
N GLY A 118 -1.91 9.65 -3.61
CA GLY A 118 -2.79 10.45 -2.76
C GLY A 118 -3.70 11.40 -3.56
N SER A 119 -3.96 12.57 -3.01
CA SER A 119 -4.84 13.61 -3.56
C SER A 119 -6.28 13.13 -3.78
N PRO A 120 -6.98 12.75 -2.71
CA PRO A 120 -6.56 12.82 -1.31
C PRO A 120 -5.86 11.56 -0.80
N THR A 121 -4.96 11.72 0.16
CA THR A 121 -4.61 10.68 1.10
C THR A 121 -5.61 10.75 2.26
N ILE A 122 -6.18 9.61 2.63
CA ILE A 122 -7.17 9.53 3.70
C ILE A 122 -6.50 8.88 4.90
N LEU A 123 -6.41 9.61 6.01
CA LEU A 123 -5.97 9.10 7.30
C LEU A 123 -7.18 9.00 8.23
N GLY A 124 -7.43 7.81 8.75
CA GLY A 124 -8.48 7.53 9.71
C GLY A 124 -7.94 6.91 11.00
N THR A 125 -8.73 6.99 12.04
CA THR A 125 -8.51 6.25 13.28
C THR A 125 -9.47 5.07 13.36
N MET A 126 -8.94 3.92 13.77
CA MET A 126 -9.74 2.73 14.01
C MET A 126 -10.46 2.86 15.37
N LYS A 127 -11.76 2.63 15.37
CA LYS A 127 -12.59 2.66 16.57
C LYS A 127 -13.46 1.42 16.64
N SER A 128 -13.79 1.00 17.85
CA SER A 128 -14.79 -0.04 18.07
C SER A 128 -16.18 0.43 17.64
N LEU A 129 -17.07 -0.51 17.39
CA LEU A 129 -18.46 -0.18 17.05
C LEU A 129 -19.11 0.66 18.14
N ASP A 130 -18.88 0.34 19.42
CA ASP A 130 -19.44 1.07 20.56
C ASP A 130 -18.95 2.53 20.59
N GLU A 131 -17.63 2.75 20.37
CA GLU A 131 -17.07 4.10 20.26
C GLU A 131 -17.70 4.91 19.11
N VAL A 132 -17.94 4.25 17.96
CA VAL A 132 -18.59 4.92 16.82
C VAL A 132 -20.02 5.28 17.14
N VAL A 133 -20.78 4.37 17.78
CA VAL A 133 -22.16 4.63 18.20
C VAL A 133 -22.21 5.79 19.20
N GLU A 134 -21.33 5.83 20.19
CA GLU A 134 -21.24 6.93 21.15
C GLU A 134 -20.96 8.28 20.47
N LEU A 135 -20.03 8.31 19.50
CA LEU A 135 -19.72 9.53 18.74
C LEU A 135 -20.90 10.02 17.92
N LEU A 136 -21.68 9.13 17.34
CA LEU A 136 -22.85 9.49 16.51
C LEU A 136 -24.06 9.91 17.37
N ALA A 137 -24.10 9.48 18.62
CA ALA A 137 -25.18 9.84 19.56
C ALA A 137 -25.00 11.22 20.20
N GLN A 138 -23.87 11.87 20.02
CA GLN A 138 -23.60 13.23 20.52
C GLN A 138 -24.22 14.29 19.60
#